data_5cf81b265ec797149a40c55af5a0c02d
#
_entry.id   5cf81b265ec797149a40c55af5a0c02d
#
_cell.length_a   1.000
_cell.length_b   1.000
_cell.length_c   1.000
_cell.angle_alpha   90.00
_cell.angle_beta   90.00
_cell.angle_gamma   90.00
#
_symmetry.space_group_name_H-M   'P 1'
#
loop_
_entity.id
_entity.type
_entity.pdbx_description
1 polymer ?
#
loop_
_entity_poly.entity_id
_entity_poly.type
_entity_poly.pdbx_seq_one_letter_code
_entity_poly.pdbx_strand_id
1 'polypeptide(L)'
;EFLGQFKAVPECIIPVSAKLGDNIANRSDNMAWYTGPTVLDQLSRFKKEAAQSEQPLRFPVQDVYKFDARRIIAGRITAGKLKVGDHLVFSPSNKRANIRSVEAFNIDPPPTEGYAGQSIGITLDEQIFVERGEIATHQDQLPSVSTAFRANLFWLGKRPLERGRKYQLRVANKEVDCEVATIHRIIDTMDLAQQQGSTTVNKNQVAELTLRTKTPVAFDLSASFEATGRFVLIDE
;
A
#
# COMPACT_ATOMS: atom_id res chain seq x y z
N GLU A 1 -4.73 -21.20 -18.38
CA GLU A 1 -5.94 -20.54 -18.98
C GLU A 1 -6.51 -19.47 -18.03
N PHE A 2 -6.82 -19.81 -16.76
CA PHE A 2 -7.39 -18.88 -15.78
C PHE A 2 -6.48 -17.66 -15.51
N LEU A 3 -5.20 -17.89 -15.18
CA LEU A 3 -4.24 -16.80 -14.92
C LEU A 3 -4.05 -15.87 -16.12
N GLY A 4 -4.21 -16.37 -17.34
CA GLY A 4 -4.15 -15.55 -18.55
C GLY A 4 -5.23 -14.47 -18.64
N GLN A 5 -6.41 -14.69 -18.05
CA GLN A 5 -7.50 -13.71 -18.00
C GLN A 5 -7.12 -12.49 -17.15
N PHE A 6 -6.22 -12.65 -16.18
CA PHE A 6 -5.70 -11.59 -15.31
C PHE A 6 -4.36 -11.03 -15.77
N LYS A 7 -3.89 -11.43 -16.97
CA LYS A 7 -2.54 -11.09 -17.48
C LYS A 7 -1.42 -11.50 -16.51
N ALA A 8 -1.69 -12.48 -15.64
CA ALA A 8 -0.71 -13.04 -14.72
C ALA A 8 0.03 -14.18 -15.41
N VAL A 9 1.32 -14.00 -15.64
CA VAL A 9 2.21 -15.02 -16.20
C VAL A 9 2.98 -15.63 -15.05
N PRO A 10 2.73 -16.91 -14.68
CA PRO A 10 3.51 -17.57 -13.63
C PRO A 10 4.94 -17.78 -14.10
N GLU A 11 5.91 -17.49 -13.26
CA GLU A 11 7.32 -17.76 -13.55
C GLU A 11 7.61 -19.26 -13.56
N CYS A 12 7.01 -19.99 -12.62
CA CYS A 12 7.01 -21.45 -12.60
C CYS A 12 5.75 -21.99 -11.91
N ILE A 13 5.45 -23.27 -12.17
CA ILE A 13 4.38 -24.02 -11.50
C ILE A 13 5.03 -25.22 -10.84
N ILE A 14 4.94 -25.32 -9.51
CA ILE A 14 5.56 -26.38 -8.71
C ILE A 14 4.47 -27.26 -8.13
N PRO A 15 4.37 -28.55 -8.51
CA PRO A 15 3.48 -29.49 -7.87
C PRO A 15 4.03 -29.84 -6.48
N VAL A 16 3.20 -29.72 -5.44
CA VAL A 16 3.63 -29.96 -4.05
C VAL A 16 2.65 -30.83 -3.29
N SER A 17 3.16 -31.61 -2.35
CA SER A 17 2.37 -32.21 -1.29
C SER A 17 2.86 -31.65 0.05
N ALA A 18 2.10 -30.72 0.64
CA ALA A 18 2.47 -30.12 1.93
C ALA A 18 2.55 -31.17 3.06
N LYS A 19 1.70 -32.21 3.01
CA LYS A 19 1.65 -33.28 4.01
C LYS A 19 2.89 -34.17 3.96
N LEU A 20 3.39 -34.46 2.76
CA LEU A 20 4.51 -35.39 2.53
C LEU A 20 5.84 -34.66 2.33
N GLY A 21 5.83 -33.34 2.17
CA GLY A 21 7.02 -32.53 1.90
C GLY A 21 7.52 -32.59 0.46
N ASP A 22 6.73 -33.19 -0.45
CA ASP A 22 7.12 -33.37 -1.84
C ASP A 22 7.37 -32.03 -2.53
N ASN A 23 8.53 -31.89 -3.17
CA ASN A 23 8.98 -30.71 -3.90
C ASN A 23 9.03 -29.41 -3.07
N ILE A 24 9.02 -29.49 -1.74
CA ILE A 24 9.18 -28.32 -0.87
C ILE A 24 10.65 -27.99 -0.68
N ALA A 25 11.42 -28.87 -0.03
CA ALA A 25 12.86 -28.70 0.19
C ALA A 25 13.68 -29.51 -0.83
N ASN A 26 13.26 -30.75 -1.09
CA ASN A 26 13.91 -31.67 -2.00
C ASN A 26 12.93 -32.11 -3.09
N ARG A 27 13.46 -32.55 -4.23
CA ARG A 27 12.64 -33.15 -5.27
C ARG A 27 12.03 -34.45 -4.75
N SER A 28 10.79 -34.69 -5.14
CA SER A 28 10.04 -35.85 -4.73
C SER A 28 10.24 -37.03 -5.68
N ASP A 29 10.53 -38.21 -5.14
CA ASP A 29 10.52 -39.46 -5.88
C ASP A 29 9.10 -39.84 -6.34
N ASN A 30 8.05 -39.39 -5.61
CA ASN A 30 6.66 -39.63 -5.99
C ASN A 30 6.22 -38.83 -7.23
N MET A 31 7.01 -37.83 -7.63
CA MET A 31 6.73 -36.95 -8.76
C MET A 31 7.92 -36.91 -9.73
N ALA A 32 8.46 -38.08 -10.10
CA ALA A 32 9.61 -38.22 -10.97
C ALA A 32 9.45 -37.53 -12.34
N TRP A 33 8.21 -37.29 -12.77
CA TRP A 33 7.89 -36.56 -13.99
C TRP A 33 8.17 -35.04 -13.88
N TYR A 34 8.33 -34.51 -12.66
CA TYR A 34 8.61 -33.10 -12.43
C TYR A 34 10.12 -32.86 -12.33
N THR A 35 10.64 -32.06 -13.23
CA THR A 35 12.08 -31.74 -13.30
C THR A 35 12.40 -30.28 -12.92
N GLY A 36 11.40 -29.50 -12.55
CA GLY A 36 11.54 -28.09 -12.18
C GLY A 36 12.22 -27.86 -10.81
N PRO A 37 12.29 -26.59 -10.35
CA PRO A 37 12.84 -26.25 -9.05
C PRO A 37 11.93 -26.71 -7.90
N THR A 38 12.49 -26.86 -6.70
CA THR A 38 11.69 -26.97 -5.47
C THR A 38 11.17 -25.60 -5.02
N VAL A 39 10.26 -25.59 -4.04
CA VAL A 39 9.78 -24.33 -3.45
C VAL A 39 10.94 -23.54 -2.83
N LEU A 40 11.85 -24.19 -2.10
CA LEU A 40 13.02 -23.53 -1.51
C LEU A 40 13.99 -23.01 -2.58
N ASP A 41 14.21 -23.75 -3.65
CA ASP A 41 15.03 -23.27 -4.76
C ASP A 41 14.43 -21.99 -5.38
N GLN A 42 13.13 -21.95 -5.56
CA GLN A 42 12.46 -20.79 -6.14
C GLN A 42 12.48 -19.60 -5.18
N LEU A 43 12.24 -19.82 -3.89
CA LEU A 43 12.32 -18.76 -2.87
C LEU A 43 13.72 -18.14 -2.79
N SER A 44 14.77 -18.98 -2.92
CA SER A 44 16.16 -18.49 -2.88
C SER A 44 16.54 -17.61 -4.09
N ARG A 45 15.79 -17.71 -5.18
CA ARG A 45 15.97 -16.88 -6.38
C ARG A 45 15.32 -15.52 -6.30
N PHE A 46 14.42 -15.30 -5.34
CA PHE A 46 13.77 -13.99 -5.15
C PHE A 46 14.83 -12.94 -4.81
N LYS A 47 14.91 -11.95 -5.66
CA LYS A 47 15.73 -10.76 -5.42
C LYS A 47 14.90 -9.74 -4.68
N LYS A 48 15.53 -9.07 -3.71
CA LYS A 48 14.92 -7.88 -3.13
C LYS A 48 14.71 -6.86 -4.25
N GLU A 49 13.49 -6.36 -4.38
CA GLU A 49 13.24 -5.26 -5.31
C GLU A 49 14.20 -4.11 -5.03
N ALA A 50 14.73 -3.51 -6.10
CA ALA A 50 15.57 -2.33 -5.98
C ALA A 50 14.80 -1.25 -5.21
N ALA A 51 15.50 -0.53 -4.34
CA ALA A 51 14.88 0.60 -3.64
C ALA A 51 14.28 1.54 -4.67
N GLN A 52 13.00 1.89 -4.49
CA GLN A 52 12.24 2.74 -5.43
C GLN A 52 12.71 4.21 -5.37
N SER A 53 14.03 4.44 -5.27
CA SER A 53 14.63 5.75 -5.06
C SER A 53 14.52 6.67 -6.28
N GLU A 54 14.39 6.11 -7.48
CA GLU A 54 14.25 6.88 -8.71
C GLU A 54 12.77 7.17 -9.07
N GLN A 55 11.85 6.66 -8.27
CA GLN A 55 10.43 6.99 -8.41
C GLN A 55 10.11 8.35 -7.80
N PRO A 56 8.94 8.91 -8.12
CA PRO A 56 8.41 10.09 -7.43
C PRO A 56 8.36 9.93 -5.91
N LEU A 57 8.70 10.99 -5.19
CA LEU A 57 8.68 11.00 -3.73
C LEU A 57 7.29 10.62 -3.19
N ARG A 58 7.26 9.66 -2.27
CA ARG A 58 6.13 9.36 -1.41
C ARG A 58 6.61 9.24 0.03
N PHE A 59 6.25 10.23 0.84
CA PHE A 59 6.57 10.29 2.27
C PHE A 59 5.27 10.39 3.09
N PRO A 60 4.61 9.26 3.37
CA PRO A 60 3.44 9.22 4.25
C PRO A 60 3.81 9.63 5.66
N VAL A 61 3.15 10.66 6.17
CA VAL A 61 3.34 11.18 7.52
C VAL A 61 2.77 10.18 8.53
N GLN A 62 3.64 9.65 9.38
CA GLN A 62 3.27 8.72 10.43
C GLN A 62 2.86 9.43 11.72
N ASP A 63 3.59 10.48 12.07
CA ASP A 63 3.32 11.28 13.26
C ASP A 63 4.04 12.65 13.18
N VAL A 64 3.64 13.57 14.05
CA VAL A 64 4.28 14.87 14.20
C VAL A 64 4.69 15.06 15.66
N TYR A 65 5.97 14.96 15.91
CA TYR A 65 6.54 15.15 17.25
C TYR A 65 6.90 16.61 17.50
N LYS A 66 6.64 17.05 18.70
CA LYS A 66 7.08 18.35 19.18
C LYS A 66 8.16 18.14 20.25
N PHE A 67 9.41 18.25 19.83
CA PHE A 67 10.54 18.30 20.74
C PHE A 67 11.01 19.77 20.84
N ASP A 68 11.05 20.30 22.07
CA ASP A 68 11.43 21.71 22.31
C ASP A 68 10.57 22.70 21.46
N ALA A 69 11.21 23.58 20.68
CA ALA A 69 10.56 24.48 19.73
C ALA A 69 10.39 23.90 18.33
N ARG A 70 10.92 22.69 18.06
CA ARG A 70 10.89 22.06 16.74
C ARG A 70 9.69 21.14 16.60
N ARG A 71 9.11 21.15 15.41
CA ARG A 71 8.14 20.11 14.97
C ARG A 71 8.85 19.19 14.01
N ILE A 72 8.97 17.93 14.37
CA ILE A 72 9.55 16.88 13.52
C ILE A 72 8.42 16.06 12.93
N ILE A 73 8.28 16.15 11.62
CA ILE A 73 7.32 15.35 10.85
C ILE A 73 7.99 14.03 10.54
N ALA A 74 7.54 12.96 11.18
CA ALA A 74 8.14 11.64 11.05
C ALA A 74 7.35 10.75 10.10
N GLY A 75 8.06 9.94 9.33
CA GLY A 75 7.49 8.99 8.41
C GLY A 75 8.53 8.04 7.81
N ARG A 76 8.06 7.17 6.93
CA ARG A 76 8.93 6.33 6.12
C ARG A 76 8.85 6.77 4.67
N ILE A 77 9.97 7.02 4.03
CA ILE A 77 10.02 7.24 2.58
C ILE A 77 9.69 5.92 1.91
N THR A 78 8.53 5.84 1.25
CA THR A 78 8.07 4.62 0.57
C THR A 78 8.52 4.58 -0.88
N ALA A 79 8.77 5.74 -1.49
CA ALA A 79 9.31 5.88 -2.85
C ALA A 79 10.05 7.21 -2.99
N GLY A 80 10.99 7.28 -3.92
CA GLY A 80 11.76 8.48 -4.23
C GLY A 80 12.81 8.83 -3.19
N LYS A 81 13.20 10.09 -3.20
CA LYS A 81 14.18 10.68 -2.29
C LYS A 81 13.78 12.10 -1.95
N LEU A 82 14.28 12.61 -0.83
CA LEU A 82 14.13 14.00 -0.43
C LEU A 82 15.46 14.53 0.14
N LYS A 83 15.64 15.83 0.10
CA LYS A 83 16.82 16.52 0.65
C LYS A 83 16.46 17.86 1.26
N VAL A 84 17.35 18.38 2.07
CA VAL A 84 17.26 19.74 2.61
C VAL A 84 17.11 20.74 1.46
N GLY A 85 16.17 21.67 1.60
CA GLY A 85 15.80 22.66 0.60
C GLY A 85 14.74 22.23 -0.41
N ASP A 86 14.35 20.95 -0.45
CA ASP A 86 13.25 20.50 -1.32
C ASP A 86 11.94 21.14 -0.91
N HIS A 87 11.16 21.56 -1.92
CA HIS A 87 9.82 22.09 -1.75
C HIS A 87 8.79 20.98 -1.76
N LEU A 88 8.09 20.77 -0.66
CA LEU A 88 7.11 19.72 -0.49
C LEU A 88 5.67 20.23 -0.52
N VAL A 89 4.78 19.39 -1.01
CA VAL A 89 3.32 19.55 -0.94
C VAL A 89 2.76 18.40 -0.12
N PHE A 90 1.95 18.73 0.88
CA PHE A 90 1.26 17.75 1.75
C PHE A 90 -0.17 17.55 1.27
N SER A 91 -0.50 16.34 0.85
CA SER A 91 -1.85 15.97 0.39
C SER A 91 -2.60 15.18 1.47
N PRO A 92 -3.89 15.43 1.71
CA PRO A 92 -4.82 16.21 0.90
C PRO A 92 -4.90 17.70 1.23
N SER A 93 -4.20 18.22 2.27
CA SER A 93 -4.35 19.61 2.74
C SER A 93 -3.82 20.67 1.76
N ASN A 94 -3.00 20.26 0.79
CA ASN A 94 -2.30 21.14 -0.17
C ASN A 94 -1.39 22.20 0.50
N LYS A 95 -0.98 21.96 1.74
CA LYS A 95 0.00 22.81 2.43
C LYS A 95 1.37 22.61 1.82
N ARG A 96 2.19 23.67 1.84
CA ARG A 96 3.50 23.69 1.18
C ARG A 96 4.53 24.27 2.12
N ALA A 97 5.75 23.74 2.10
CA ALA A 97 6.91 24.27 2.82
C ALA A 97 8.20 23.63 2.29
N ASN A 98 9.33 24.25 2.59
CA ASN A 98 10.62 23.66 2.25
C ASN A 98 11.17 22.87 3.44
N ILE A 99 11.94 21.82 3.13
CA ILE A 99 12.66 21.04 4.13
C ILE A 99 13.81 21.88 4.69
N ARG A 100 13.77 22.15 5.99
CA ARG A 100 14.83 22.84 6.72
C ARG A 100 15.94 21.89 7.14
N SER A 101 15.57 20.70 7.66
CA SER A 101 16.52 19.66 8.06
C SER A 101 15.92 18.27 7.89
N VAL A 102 16.81 17.29 7.74
CA VAL A 102 16.48 15.85 7.82
C VAL A 102 17.00 15.34 9.15
N GLU A 103 16.14 14.67 9.90
CA GLU A 103 16.42 14.15 11.24
C GLU A 103 16.45 12.63 11.21
N ALA A 104 17.51 12.03 11.73
CA ALA A 104 17.63 10.59 11.89
C ALA A 104 18.12 10.25 13.30
N PHE A 105 17.62 9.15 13.84
CA PHE A 105 17.96 8.75 15.21
C PHE A 105 19.41 8.24 15.30
N ASN A 106 20.19 8.78 16.25
CA ASN A 106 21.58 8.41 16.53
C ASN A 106 22.54 8.55 15.33
N ILE A 107 22.29 9.52 14.41
CA ILE A 107 23.21 9.86 13.33
C ILE A 107 23.75 11.28 13.55
N ASP A 108 25.06 11.39 13.69
CA ASP A 108 25.77 12.66 13.81
C ASP A 108 26.99 12.66 12.84
N PRO A 109 27.10 13.62 11.90
CA PRO A 109 26.17 14.73 11.68
C PRO A 109 24.82 14.27 11.09
N PRO A 110 23.74 15.05 11.30
CA PRO A 110 22.44 14.77 10.70
C PRO A 110 22.53 14.62 9.19
N PRO A 111 21.77 13.69 8.58
CA PRO A 111 21.78 13.53 7.14
C PRO A 111 21.17 14.76 6.43
N THR A 112 21.66 15.06 5.23
CA THR A 112 21.09 16.12 4.39
C THR A 112 20.04 15.62 3.41
N GLU A 113 19.89 14.31 3.27
CA GLU A 113 18.96 13.65 2.34
C GLU A 113 18.45 12.32 2.90
N GLY A 114 17.34 11.84 2.35
CA GLY A 114 16.75 10.53 2.67
C GLY A 114 16.23 9.84 1.44
N TYR A 115 16.19 8.49 1.48
CA TYR A 115 15.86 7.62 0.35
C TYR A 115 14.76 6.63 0.68
N ALA A 116 14.12 6.10 -0.34
CA ALA A 116 13.12 5.05 -0.22
C ALA A 116 13.59 3.90 0.70
N GLY A 117 12.72 3.51 1.62
CA GLY A 117 12.99 2.50 2.63
C GLY A 117 13.47 3.03 3.98
N GLN A 118 13.89 4.29 4.07
CA GLN A 118 14.32 4.90 5.32
C GLN A 118 13.15 5.47 6.13
N SER A 119 13.22 5.32 7.45
CA SER A 119 12.36 6.02 8.40
C SER A 119 13.12 7.22 8.95
N ILE A 120 12.60 8.41 8.70
CA ILE A 120 13.26 9.68 9.04
C ILE A 120 12.25 10.68 9.59
N GLY A 121 12.75 11.76 10.15
CA GLY A 121 12.01 12.98 10.44
C GLY A 121 12.44 14.10 9.51
N ILE A 122 11.59 15.06 9.29
CA ILE A 122 11.93 16.33 8.64
C ILE A 122 11.43 17.50 9.46
N THR A 123 12.15 18.60 9.44
CA THR A 123 11.63 19.89 9.91
C THR A 123 11.44 20.82 8.71
N LEU A 124 10.53 21.74 8.84
CA LEU A 124 10.16 22.68 7.78
C LEU A 124 10.65 24.09 8.12
N ASP A 125 10.85 24.91 7.09
CA ASP A 125 11.21 26.33 7.24
C ASP A 125 10.05 27.17 7.76
N GLU A 126 8.80 26.76 7.46
CA GLU A 126 7.58 27.38 7.94
C GLU A 126 6.83 26.49 8.93
N GLN A 127 6.15 27.09 9.91
CA GLN A 127 5.33 26.36 10.86
C GLN A 127 3.93 26.12 10.27
N ILE A 128 3.81 25.05 9.47
CA ILE A 128 2.53 24.57 8.98
C ILE A 128 2.00 23.41 9.84
N PHE A 129 0.68 23.26 9.92
CA PHE A 129 0.06 22.15 10.61
C PHE A 129 -0.10 20.97 9.66
N VAL A 130 0.82 20.04 9.71
CA VAL A 130 0.74 18.74 9.01
C VAL A 130 0.12 17.72 9.94
N GLU A 131 -0.74 16.87 9.40
CA GLU A 131 -1.42 15.81 10.15
C GLU A 131 -0.92 14.42 9.78
N ARG A 132 -1.07 13.48 10.72
CA ARG A 132 -0.88 12.05 10.43
C ARG A 132 -1.75 11.62 9.27
N GLY A 133 -1.17 10.86 8.33
CA GLY A 133 -1.86 10.31 7.16
C GLY A 133 -1.86 11.24 5.95
N GLU A 134 -1.26 12.43 6.03
CA GLU A 134 -0.93 13.20 4.84
C GLU A 134 0.26 12.56 4.12
N ILE A 135 0.34 12.75 2.79
CA ILE A 135 1.45 12.27 1.97
C ILE A 135 2.21 13.49 1.47
N ALA A 136 3.48 13.60 1.85
CA ALA A 136 4.36 14.62 1.29
C ALA A 136 5.00 14.14 -0.01
N THR A 137 5.00 15.04 -1.00
CA THR A 137 5.51 14.80 -2.36
C THR A 137 6.17 16.05 -2.91
N HIS A 138 6.94 15.94 -4.00
CA HIS A 138 7.31 17.09 -4.79
C HIS A 138 6.10 17.62 -5.58
N GLN A 139 6.15 18.89 -5.98
CA GLN A 139 5.01 19.60 -6.55
C GLN A 139 4.51 19.05 -7.90
N ASP A 140 5.39 18.48 -8.69
CA ASP A 140 5.13 18.01 -10.06
C ASP A 140 4.49 16.61 -10.12
N GLN A 141 4.40 15.90 -9.00
CA GLN A 141 3.99 14.49 -8.96
C GLN A 141 3.09 14.18 -7.77
N LEU A 142 1.97 14.89 -7.67
CA LEU A 142 1.01 14.77 -6.58
C LEU A 142 0.26 13.44 -6.64
N PRO A 143 -0.12 12.86 -5.47
CA PRO A 143 -1.04 11.73 -5.40
C PRO A 143 -2.47 12.18 -5.79
N SER A 144 -3.32 11.23 -6.10
CA SER A 144 -4.75 11.49 -6.26
C SER A 144 -5.37 11.89 -4.93
N VAL A 145 -6.30 12.85 -4.94
CA VAL A 145 -7.05 13.27 -3.77
C VAL A 145 -8.54 13.21 -4.08
N SER A 146 -9.30 12.42 -3.34
CA SER A 146 -10.75 12.29 -3.56
C SER A 146 -11.46 11.84 -2.28
N THR A 147 -12.77 12.08 -2.24
CA THR A 147 -13.71 11.50 -1.27
C THR A 147 -14.41 10.27 -1.81
N ALA A 148 -14.22 9.91 -3.10
CA ALA A 148 -14.80 8.72 -3.69
C ALA A 148 -13.82 8.11 -4.70
N PHE A 149 -13.61 6.82 -4.62
CA PHE A 149 -12.71 6.10 -5.53
C PHE A 149 -13.15 4.66 -5.75
N ARG A 150 -12.79 4.12 -6.90
CA ARG A 150 -13.03 2.73 -7.27
C ARG A 150 -11.87 1.86 -6.80
N ALA A 151 -12.19 0.71 -6.23
CA ALA A 151 -11.21 -0.19 -5.64
C ALA A 151 -11.59 -1.66 -5.84
N ASN A 152 -10.57 -2.51 -5.83
CA ASN A 152 -10.73 -3.96 -5.72
C ASN A 152 -10.46 -4.36 -4.28
N LEU A 153 -11.34 -5.19 -3.72
CA LEU A 153 -11.28 -5.64 -2.35
C LEU A 153 -11.43 -7.16 -2.29
N PHE A 154 -10.61 -7.82 -1.49
CA PHE A 154 -10.83 -9.20 -1.05
C PHE A 154 -11.41 -9.18 0.37
N TRP A 155 -12.63 -9.69 0.55
CA TRP A 155 -13.32 -9.62 1.83
C TRP A 155 -13.02 -10.84 2.71
N LEU A 156 -12.44 -10.58 3.90
CA LEU A 156 -12.12 -11.61 4.91
C LEU A 156 -12.98 -11.49 6.16
N GLY A 157 -13.85 -10.47 6.24
CA GLY A 157 -14.70 -10.23 7.41
C GLY A 157 -15.64 -11.40 7.72
N LYS A 158 -15.99 -11.57 9.00
CA LYS A 158 -16.93 -12.62 9.43
C LYS A 158 -18.36 -12.33 8.96
N ARG A 159 -18.76 -11.06 8.96
CA ARG A 159 -20.05 -10.59 8.45
C ARG A 159 -19.91 -10.21 6.98
N PRO A 160 -20.96 -10.36 6.16
CA PRO A 160 -20.93 -9.84 4.79
C PRO A 160 -20.66 -8.33 4.78
N LEU A 161 -19.89 -7.87 3.79
CA LEU A 161 -19.77 -6.46 3.51
C LEU A 161 -21.03 -5.99 2.80
N GLU A 162 -21.62 -4.88 3.26
CA GLU A 162 -22.90 -4.38 2.80
C GLU A 162 -22.78 -2.99 2.20
N ARG A 163 -23.52 -2.75 1.13
CA ARG A 163 -23.68 -1.42 0.55
C ARG A 163 -24.36 -0.46 1.55
N GLY A 164 -23.84 0.77 1.66
CA GLY A 164 -24.38 1.82 2.53
C GLY A 164 -24.00 1.70 4.01
N ARG A 165 -23.34 0.59 4.40
CA ARG A 165 -22.84 0.42 5.76
C ARG A 165 -21.53 1.17 5.94
N LYS A 166 -21.29 1.65 7.16
CA LYS A 166 -20.06 2.35 7.56
C LYS A 166 -18.96 1.35 7.91
N TYR A 167 -17.76 1.68 7.52
CA TYR A 167 -16.52 0.95 7.76
C TYR A 167 -15.41 1.95 8.07
N GLN A 168 -14.32 1.49 8.66
CA GLN A 168 -13.11 2.26 8.82
C GLN A 168 -12.13 1.90 7.69
N LEU A 169 -11.73 2.88 6.90
CA LEU A 169 -10.71 2.75 5.87
C LEU A 169 -9.35 3.15 6.45
N ARG A 170 -8.35 2.28 6.23
CA ARG A 170 -6.94 2.59 6.47
C ARG A 170 -6.19 2.56 5.15
N VAL A 171 -5.64 3.71 4.75
CA VAL A 171 -4.80 3.85 3.56
C VAL A 171 -3.54 4.62 3.94
N ALA A 172 -2.35 4.08 3.62
CA ALA A 172 -1.09 4.55 4.16
C ALA A 172 -1.19 4.70 5.70
N ASN A 173 -1.01 5.89 6.24
CA ASN A 173 -1.14 6.18 7.68
C ASN A 173 -2.46 6.89 8.05
N LYS A 174 -3.35 7.10 7.08
CA LYS A 174 -4.66 7.73 7.29
C LYS A 174 -5.71 6.71 7.70
N GLU A 175 -6.50 7.07 8.71
CA GLU A 175 -7.72 6.36 9.11
C GLU A 175 -8.90 7.30 8.90
N VAL A 176 -9.96 6.82 8.25
CA VAL A 176 -11.14 7.62 7.95
C VAL A 176 -12.39 6.76 7.83
N ASP A 177 -13.51 7.29 8.30
CA ASP A 177 -14.82 6.66 8.09
C ASP A 177 -15.16 6.63 6.61
N CYS A 178 -15.62 5.50 6.14
CA CYS A 178 -16.09 5.33 4.77
C CYS A 178 -17.34 4.46 4.69
N GLU A 179 -18.00 4.51 3.54
CA GLU A 179 -19.11 3.64 3.18
C GLU A 179 -18.88 2.97 1.83
N VAL A 180 -19.47 1.81 1.62
CA VAL A 180 -19.53 1.15 0.32
C VAL A 180 -20.68 1.79 -0.47
N ALA A 181 -20.35 2.72 -1.37
CA ALA A 181 -21.36 3.43 -2.17
C ALA A 181 -21.98 2.52 -3.24
N THR A 182 -21.16 1.71 -3.91
CA THR A 182 -21.60 0.81 -5.00
C THR A 182 -20.73 -0.43 -5.04
N ILE A 183 -21.36 -1.58 -5.26
CA ILE A 183 -20.70 -2.84 -5.61
C ILE A 183 -20.94 -3.06 -7.10
N HIS A 184 -19.87 -3.03 -7.90
CA HIS A 184 -19.95 -3.15 -9.34
C HIS A 184 -19.96 -4.60 -9.81
N ARG A 185 -19.08 -5.41 -9.21
CA ARG A 185 -18.88 -6.80 -9.58
C ARG A 185 -18.33 -7.58 -8.41
N ILE A 186 -18.77 -8.81 -8.27
CA ILE A 186 -18.25 -9.79 -7.32
C ILE A 186 -17.72 -10.98 -8.11
N ILE A 187 -16.60 -11.52 -7.66
CA ILE A 187 -16.02 -12.75 -8.15
C ILE A 187 -15.91 -13.70 -6.96
N ASP A 188 -16.58 -14.84 -7.06
CA ASP A 188 -16.39 -15.91 -6.09
C ASP A 188 -15.05 -16.61 -6.34
N THR A 189 -14.27 -16.83 -5.29
CA THR A 189 -12.95 -17.45 -5.44
C THR A 189 -12.99 -18.97 -5.55
N MET A 190 -14.14 -19.58 -5.29
CA MET A 190 -14.31 -21.04 -5.35
C MET A 190 -14.58 -21.53 -6.77
N ASP A 191 -15.49 -20.89 -7.47
CA ASP A 191 -15.96 -21.27 -8.82
C ASP A 191 -15.68 -20.21 -9.89
N LEU A 192 -15.15 -19.04 -9.47
CA LEU A 192 -14.84 -17.89 -10.33
C LEU A 192 -16.07 -17.28 -11.01
N ALA A 193 -17.26 -17.61 -10.49
CA ALA A 193 -18.50 -17.03 -10.97
C ALA A 193 -18.51 -15.52 -10.73
N GLN A 194 -18.97 -14.78 -11.73
CA GLN A 194 -19.12 -13.34 -11.66
C GLN A 194 -20.58 -12.98 -11.41
N GLN A 195 -20.82 -12.12 -10.41
CA GLN A 195 -22.14 -11.61 -10.06
C GLN A 195 -22.16 -10.09 -10.19
N GLN A 196 -23.24 -9.55 -10.74
CA GLN A 196 -23.52 -8.12 -10.81
C GLN A 196 -24.82 -7.80 -10.08
N GLY A 197 -24.96 -6.56 -9.61
CA GLY A 197 -26.18 -6.10 -8.94
C GLY A 197 -26.37 -6.60 -7.50
N SER A 198 -25.38 -7.28 -6.93
CA SER A 198 -25.40 -7.64 -5.51
C SER A 198 -25.22 -6.43 -4.62
N THR A 199 -25.88 -6.44 -3.47
CA THR A 199 -25.73 -5.41 -2.41
C THR A 199 -24.79 -5.84 -1.30
N THR A 200 -24.30 -7.10 -1.33
CA THR A 200 -23.44 -7.69 -0.30
C THR A 200 -22.28 -8.47 -0.90
N VAL A 201 -21.15 -8.49 -0.20
CA VAL A 201 -19.97 -9.32 -0.53
C VAL A 201 -19.72 -10.27 0.62
N ASN A 202 -19.72 -11.57 0.35
CA ASN A 202 -19.49 -12.60 1.35
C ASN A 202 -17.98 -12.81 1.59
N LYS A 203 -17.69 -13.49 2.71
CA LYS A 203 -16.31 -13.88 3.03
C LYS A 203 -15.67 -14.68 1.87
N ASN A 204 -14.41 -14.42 1.60
CA ASN A 204 -13.59 -15.01 0.53
C ASN A 204 -14.03 -14.63 -0.90
N GLN A 205 -14.81 -13.58 -1.06
CA GLN A 205 -15.12 -13.03 -2.37
C GLN A 205 -14.25 -11.82 -2.69
N VAL A 206 -13.97 -11.63 -3.96
CA VAL A 206 -13.33 -10.42 -4.50
C VAL A 206 -14.43 -9.51 -5.03
N ALA A 207 -14.39 -8.25 -4.67
CA ALA A 207 -15.35 -7.26 -5.16
C ALA A 207 -14.65 -6.07 -5.79
N GLU A 208 -15.21 -5.60 -6.88
CA GLU A 208 -14.93 -4.29 -7.44
C GLU A 208 -16.03 -3.34 -6.97
N LEU A 209 -15.65 -2.29 -6.24
CA LEU A 209 -16.59 -1.41 -5.56
C LEU A 209 -16.14 0.06 -5.58
N THR A 210 -17.07 0.96 -5.30
CA THR A 210 -16.77 2.37 -5.04
C THR A 210 -16.91 2.61 -3.53
N LEU A 211 -15.83 3.11 -2.93
CA LEU A 211 -15.81 3.61 -1.56
C LEU A 211 -16.03 5.11 -1.56
N ARG A 212 -16.74 5.62 -0.54
CA ARG A 212 -16.90 7.04 -0.27
C ARG A 212 -16.44 7.32 1.15
N THR A 213 -15.53 8.26 1.33
CA THR A 213 -14.98 8.69 2.61
C THR A 213 -15.62 9.98 3.08
N LYS A 214 -15.63 10.20 4.40
CA LYS A 214 -16.16 11.42 5.01
C LYS A 214 -15.30 12.65 4.69
N THR A 215 -13.99 12.49 4.63
CA THR A 215 -13.01 13.53 4.30
C THR A 215 -12.14 13.09 3.14
N PRO A 216 -11.54 14.02 2.39
CA PRO A 216 -10.62 13.67 1.30
C PRO A 216 -9.46 12.82 1.80
N VAL A 217 -9.09 11.82 1.03
CA VAL A 217 -7.90 11.00 1.24
C VAL A 217 -6.94 11.14 0.06
N ALA A 218 -5.65 11.13 0.36
CA ALA A 218 -4.61 11.06 -0.65
C ALA A 218 -4.22 9.60 -0.87
N PHE A 219 -4.14 9.18 -2.11
CA PHE A 219 -3.80 7.80 -2.49
C PHE A 219 -3.21 7.74 -3.88
N ASP A 220 -2.57 6.63 -4.20
CA ASP A 220 -2.06 6.31 -5.53
C ASP A 220 -2.74 5.06 -6.10
N LEU A 221 -2.48 4.76 -7.36
CA LEU A 221 -2.80 3.44 -7.91
C LEU A 221 -1.81 2.42 -7.34
N SER A 222 -2.31 1.29 -6.84
CA SER A 222 -1.48 0.24 -6.24
C SER A 222 -0.45 -0.36 -7.22
N ALA A 223 -0.72 -0.30 -8.53
CA ALA A 223 0.23 -0.71 -9.57
C ALA A 223 1.44 0.24 -9.67
N SER A 224 1.30 1.50 -9.27
CA SER A 224 2.37 2.50 -9.32
C SER A 224 3.08 2.64 -7.97
N PHE A 225 2.32 2.73 -6.88
CA PHE A 225 2.84 2.87 -5.53
C PHE A 225 2.07 1.99 -4.55
N GLU A 226 2.64 0.84 -4.24
CA GLU A 226 1.98 -0.16 -3.39
C GLU A 226 1.65 0.39 -1.99
N ALA A 227 2.58 1.07 -1.36
CA ALA A 227 2.45 1.54 0.02
C ALA A 227 1.37 2.61 0.22
N THR A 228 1.10 3.42 -0.80
CA THR A 228 0.08 4.49 -0.78
C THR A 228 -1.17 4.14 -1.59
N GLY A 229 -1.14 3.02 -2.35
CA GLY A 229 -2.24 2.54 -3.18
C GLY A 229 -3.01 1.36 -2.59
N ARG A 230 -2.44 0.65 -1.58
CA ARG A 230 -3.15 -0.42 -0.85
C ARG A 230 -3.87 0.12 0.36
N PHE A 231 -4.99 -0.52 0.68
CA PHE A 231 -5.81 -0.15 1.83
C PHE A 231 -6.34 -1.37 2.56
N VAL A 232 -6.80 -1.14 3.78
CA VAL A 232 -7.55 -2.11 4.58
C VAL A 232 -8.90 -1.51 4.94
N LEU A 233 -9.96 -2.32 4.82
CA LEU A 233 -11.31 -1.97 5.25
C LEU A 233 -11.65 -2.78 6.50
N ILE A 234 -12.03 -2.11 7.58
CA ILE A 234 -12.30 -2.70 8.88
C ILE A 234 -13.78 -2.58 9.18
N ASP A 235 -14.40 -3.69 9.55
CA ASP A 235 -15.76 -3.79 10.08
C ASP A 235 -15.67 -3.81 11.61
N GLU A 236 -16.18 -2.78 12.26
CA GLU A 236 -16.27 -2.65 13.72
C GLU A 236 -17.51 -3.34 14.31
#